data_1e56ed04ec8e5241cf66e9547698a6a0
#
_entry.id   1e56ed04ec8e5241cf66e9547698a6a0
#
_cell.length_a   1.000
_cell.length_b   1.000
_cell.length_c   1.000
_cell.angle_alpha   90.00
_cell.angle_beta   90.00
_cell.angle_gamma   90.00
#
_symmetry.space_group_name_H-M   'P 1'
#
loop_
_entity.id
_entity.type
_entity.pdbx_description
1 polymer ?
#
loop_
_entity_poly.entity_id
_entity_poly.type
_entity_poly.pdbx_seq_one_letter_code
_entity_poly.pdbx_strand_id
1 'polypeptide(L)'
;MDSCVRLWDDYVYLVDVRQENKALQDTVAQLKEELAKSREEAAEAPRLRRLMAFGQAVEWSRLGVRVIAHHLGPGAVLDTLMVDRGRTSLVKQNDPLVTADGVIGRVLRTAPTVATVLLLTDINSKIPVIGSSSRISGVLCGRGDNSTLELRYIPQNAPLRAGETLVTSGLAGIFPKGLPVAQVQTVERSDISLFLNVRALPLVDLRNVEEGLILHRLLPEPVLEDDSILPEDQKETGSADPKKPQKKSGAKKKAPAAG
;
A
#
# COMPACT_ATOMS: atom_id res chain seq x y z
N MET A 1 -52.88 29.49 -34.03
CA MET A 1 -52.99 28.41 -33.05
C MET A 1 -51.62 28.01 -32.47
N ASP A 2 -50.52 28.44 -33.09
CA ASP A 2 -49.14 28.01 -32.65
C ASP A 2 -48.58 28.66 -31.37
N SER A 3 -49.17 29.80 -30.95
CA SER A 3 -48.66 30.49 -29.74
C SER A 3 -49.13 29.83 -28.44
N CYS A 4 -50.27 29.18 -28.39
CA CYS A 4 -50.75 28.50 -27.18
C CYS A 4 -50.01 27.18 -26.90
N VAL A 5 -49.54 26.48 -27.94
CA VAL A 5 -48.79 25.23 -27.81
C VAL A 5 -47.40 25.52 -27.22
N ARG A 6 -46.72 26.57 -27.69
CA ARG A 6 -45.41 26.99 -27.13
C ARG A 6 -45.49 27.41 -25.68
N LEU A 7 -46.54 28.09 -25.27
CA LEU A 7 -46.73 28.49 -23.86
C LEU A 7 -46.99 27.25 -22.96
N TRP A 8 -47.62 26.22 -23.49
CA TRP A 8 -47.83 24.96 -22.77
C TRP A 8 -46.54 24.15 -22.64
N ASP A 9 -45.76 24.05 -23.72
CA ASP A 9 -44.46 23.36 -23.71
C ASP A 9 -43.46 24.06 -22.77
N ASP A 10 -43.38 25.39 -22.77
CA ASP A 10 -42.57 26.17 -21.86
C ASP A 10 -43.00 26.00 -20.37
N TYR A 11 -44.33 25.90 -20.14
CA TYR A 11 -44.83 25.70 -18.77
C TYR A 11 -44.52 24.29 -18.24
N VAL A 12 -44.68 23.25 -19.06
CA VAL A 12 -44.33 21.87 -18.68
C VAL A 12 -42.86 21.74 -18.44
N TYR A 13 -42.00 22.31 -19.28
CA TYR A 13 -40.55 22.33 -19.09
C TYR A 13 -40.15 23.04 -17.81
N LEU A 14 -40.77 24.15 -17.45
CA LEU A 14 -40.51 24.86 -16.18
C LEU A 14 -40.93 24.05 -14.94
N VAL A 15 -41.97 23.26 -15.04
CA VAL A 15 -42.43 22.39 -13.93
C VAL A 15 -41.45 21.23 -13.73
N ASP A 16 -41.00 20.58 -14.80
CA ASP A 16 -40.03 19.48 -14.75
C ASP A 16 -38.69 19.96 -14.20
N VAL A 17 -38.15 21.08 -14.65
CA VAL A 17 -36.93 21.69 -14.16
C VAL A 17 -37.03 22.05 -12.65
N ARG A 18 -38.22 22.51 -12.21
CA ARG A 18 -38.41 22.79 -10.76
C ARG A 18 -38.46 21.52 -9.94
N GLN A 19 -39.03 20.43 -10.42
CA GLN A 19 -39.05 19.15 -9.71
C GLN A 19 -37.67 18.54 -9.67
N GLU A 20 -36.92 18.59 -10.77
CA GLU A 20 -35.53 18.12 -10.81
C GLU A 20 -34.64 18.93 -9.90
N ASN A 21 -34.78 20.27 -9.87
CA ASN A 21 -34.03 21.14 -9.00
C ASN A 21 -34.32 20.86 -7.51
N LYS A 22 -35.60 20.59 -7.18
CA LYS A 22 -35.99 20.20 -5.84
C LYS A 22 -35.40 18.83 -5.46
N ALA A 23 -35.49 17.83 -6.33
CA ALA A 23 -34.90 16.51 -6.09
C ALA A 23 -33.37 16.57 -5.91
N LEU A 24 -32.67 17.39 -6.71
CA LEU A 24 -31.24 17.64 -6.57
C LEU A 24 -30.92 18.34 -5.24
N GLN A 25 -31.71 19.32 -4.82
CA GLN A 25 -31.54 20.00 -3.54
C GLN A 25 -31.73 19.02 -2.36
N ASP A 26 -32.74 18.17 -2.42
CA ASP A 26 -33.00 17.14 -1.40
C ASP A 26 -31.85 16.13 -1.36
N THR A 27 -31.34 15.70 -2.51
CA THR A 27 -30.17 14.80 -2.60
C THR A 27 -28.90 15.45 -2.02
N VAL A 28 -28.66 16.72 -2.34
CA VAL A 28 -27.53 17.49 -1.78
C VAL A 28 -27.67 17.65 -0.26
N ALA A 29 -28.88 17.85 0.25
CA ALA A 29 -29.12 17.93 1.68
C ALA A 29 -28.83 16.60 2.39
N GLN A 30 -29.31 15.47 1.83
CA GLN A 30 -29.02 14.13 2.35
C GLN A 30 -27.53 13.82 2.33
N LEU A 31 -26.82 14.08 1.21
CA LEU A 31 -25.39 13.85 1.12
C LEU A 31 -24.59 14.71 2.09
N LYS A 32 -25.03 15.95 2.35
CA LYS A 32 -24.41 16.81 3.37
C LYS A 32 -24.61 16.27 4.78
N GLU A 33 -25.77 15.73 5.09
CA GLU A 33 -26.07 15.12 6.37
C GLU A 33 -25.23 13.84 6.60
N GLU A 34 -25.17 12.94 5.60
CA GLU A 34 -24.31 11.75 5.66
C GLU A 34 -22.84 12.11 5.80
N LEU A 35 -22.40 13.14 5.09
CA LEU A 35 -21.03 13.62 5.17
C LEU A 35 -20.70 14.23 6.54
N ALA A 36 -21.66 14.96 7.13
CA ALA A 36 -21.51 15.50 8.49
C ALA A 36 -21.39 14.39 9.51
N LYS A 37 -22.28 13.38 9.45
CA LYS A 37 -22.28 12.21 10.33
C LYS A 37 -20.98 11.41 10.18
N SER A 38 -20.55 11.13 8.96
CA SER A 38 -19.29 10.42 8.70
C SER A 38 -18.07 11.19 9.20
N ARG A 39 -18.08 12.53 9.11
CA ARG A 39 -17.01 13.38 9.66
C ARG A 39 -16.97 13.35 11.18
N GLU A 40 -18.11 13.31 11.83
CA GLU A 40 -18.20 13.25 13.29
C GLU A 40 -17.70 11.89 13.82
N GLU A 41 -18.13 10.79 13.19
CA GLU A 41 -17.62 9.43 13.46
C GLU A 41 -16.09 9.34 13.19
N ALA A 42 -15.61 9.95 12.12
CA ALA A 42 -14.19 10.00 11.81
C ALA A 42 -13.40 10.86 12.79
N ALA A 43 -13.99 11.89 13.40
CA ALA A 43 -13.35 12.75 14.40
C ALA A 43 -13.17 12.07 15.76
N GLU A 44 -13.98 11.07 16.08
CA GLU A 44 -13.83 10.26 17.30
C GLU A 44 -12.58 9.36 17.26
N ALA A 45 -12.26 8.83 16.11
CA ALA A 45 -11.13 7.92 15.94
C ALA A 45 -9.76 8.51 16.35
N PRO A 46 -9.37 9.76 16.00
CA PRO A 46 -8.13 10.38 16.46
C PRO A 46 -8.15 10.71 17.95
N ARG A 47 -9.33 10.98 18.52
CA ARG A 47 -9.48 11.22 19.97
C ARG A 47 -9.22 9.93 20.75
N LEU A 48 -9.80 8.82 20.32
CA LEU A 48 -9.59 7.49 20.92
C LEU A 48 -8.14 7.03 20.76
N ARG A 49 -7.51 7.28 19.59
CA ARG A 49 -6.09 6.98 19.36
C ARG A 49 -5.17 7.76 20.29
N ARG A 50 -5.44 9.03 20.55
CA ARG A 50 -4.67 9.85 21.52
C ARG A 50 -4.82 9.34 22.95
N LEU A 51 -6.01 8.93 23.34
CA LEU A 51 -6.26 8.36 24.68
C LEU A 51 -5.56 7.01 24.89
N MET A 52 -5.40 6.22 23.83
CA MET A 52 -4.73 4.92 23.90
C MET A 52 -3.20 4.98 23.76
N ALA A 53 -2.59 6.15 23.59
CA ALA A 53 -1.16 6.34 23.35
C ALA A 53 -0.60 5.45 22.22
N PHE A 54 -1.46 4.97 21.30
CA PHE A 54 -1.03 4.18 20.16
C PHE A 54 -0.35 5.09 19.14
N GLY A 55 0.93 4.87 19.02
CA GLY A 55 1.92 5.31 18.05
C GLY A 55 1.54 6.44 17.09
N GLN A 56 2.48 7.35 16.94
CA GLN A 56 2.44 8.46 15.99
C GLN A 56 1.83 8.00 14.66
N ALA A 57 0.81 8.73 14.21
CA ALA A 57 0.27 8.51 12.86
C ALA A 57 1.43 8.64 11.86
N VAL A 58 1.69 7.57 11.15
CA VAL A 58 2.72 7.58 10.10
C VAL A 58 2.30 8.58 9.05
N GLU A 59 3.03 9.67 8.94
CA GLU A 59 2.83 10.65 7.89
C GLU A 59 3.43 10.15 6.58
N TRP A 60 2.69 10.34 5.50
CA TRP A 60 3.10 10.01 4.16
C TRP A 60 3.28 11.28 3.35
N SER A 61 4.50 11.53 2.89
CA SER A 61 4.72 12.56 1.88
C SER A 61 4.27 12.06 0.50
N ARG A 62 3.86 12.98 -0.36
CA ARG A 62 3.34 12.70 -1.69
C ARG A 62 4.23 13.38 -2.72
N LEU A 63 4.76 12.63 -3.66
CA LEU A 63 5.58 13.12 -4.75
C LEU A 63 4.89 12.81 -6.08
N GLY A 64 4.53 13.83 -6.84
CA GLY A 64 4.01 13.67 -8.20
C GLY A 64 5.09 13.16 -9.15
N VAL A 65 4.73 12.15 -9.95
CA VAL A 65 5.62 11.54 -10.94
C VAL A 65 4.89 11.33 -12.25
N ARG A 66 5.64 11.34 -13.36
CA ARG A 66 5.16 11.00 -14.69
C ARG A 66 5.76 9.68 -15.14
N VAL A 67 4.94 8.85 -15.78
CA VAL A 67 5.38 7.62 -16.41
C VAL A 67 6.09 7.94 -17.72
N ILE A 68 7.32 7.44 -17.88
CA ILE A 68 8.16 7.67 -19.07
C ILE A 68 8.32 6.43 -19.93
N ALA A 69 8.06 5.24 -19.38
CA ALA A 69 8.09 3.99 -20.15
C ALA A 69 7.26 2.91 -19.45
N HIS A 70 6.68 2.04 -20.27
CA HIS A 70 6.03 0.81 -19.84
C HIS A 70 6.83 -0.39 -20.33
N HIS A 71 7.02 -1.38 -19.47
CA HIS A 71 7.61 -2.67 -19.82
C HIS A 71 6.59 -3.76 -19.54
N LEU A 72 5.66 -3.90 -20.48
CA LEU A 72 4.53 -4.81 -20.43
C LEU A 72 4.52 -5.67 -21.69
N GLY A 73 4.17 -6.93 -21.56
CA GLY A 73 3.95 -7.80 -22.71
C GLY A 73 4.59 -9.18 -22.59
N PRO A 74 4.37 -10.06 -23.59
CA PRO A 74 4.75 -11.48 -23.50
C PRO A 74 6.26 -11.74 -23.45
N GLY A 75 7.09 -10.74 -23.76
CA GLY A 75 8.55 -10.82 -23.61
C GLY A 75 9.09 -10.14 -22.35
N ALA A 76 8.26 -9.51 -21.54
CA ALA A 76 8.68 -8.89 -20.31
C ALA A 76 8.88 -9.95 -19.22
N VAL A 77 10.07 -9.96 -18.63
CA VAL A 77 10.35 -10.82 -17.47
C VAL A 77 9.61 -10.34 -16.23
N LEU A 78 9.31 -9.04 -16.15
CA LEU A 78 8.59 -8.39 -15.08
C LEU A 78 7.65 -7.33 -15.67
N ASP A 79 6.44 -7.25 -15.13
CA ASP A 79 5.50 -6.16 -15.43
C ASP A 79 5.92 -4.92 -14.67
N THR A 80 6.54 -3.97 -15.35
CA THR A 80 7.07 -2.76 -14.74
C THR A 80 6.73 -1.50 -15.54
N LEU A 81 6.79 -0.37 -14.87
CA LEU A 81 6.83 0.94 -15.50
C LEU A 81 7.99 1.76 -14.95
N MET A 82 8.38 2.77 -15.68
CA MET A 82 9.46 3.69 -15.30
C MET A 82 8.88 5.09 -15.11
N VAL A 83 9.31 5.76 -14.03
CA VAL A 83 8.89 7.12 -13.69
C VAL A 83 10.07 8.09 -13.70
N ASP A 84 9.79 9.38 -13.94
CA ASP A 84 10.72 10.49 -14.09
C ASP A 84 11.37 10.99 -12.80
N ARG A 85 11.17 10.29 -11.67
CA ARG A 85 11.72 10.64 -10.36
C ARG A 85 12.49 9.47 -9.78
N GLY A 86 13.64 9.78 -9.16
CA GLY A 86 14.53 8.78 -8.57
C GLY A 86 15.04 9.19 -7.20
N ARG A 87 16.24 8.74 -6.84
CA ARG A 87 16.86 9.00 -5.53
C ARG A 87 17.08 10.46 -5.22
N THR A 88 17.35 11.29 -6.22
CA THR A 88 17.50 12.76 -6.06
C THR A 88 16.22 13.42 -5.56
N SER A 89 15.06 12.80 -5.80
CA SER A 89 13.75 13.22 -5.33
C SER A 89 13.30 12.42 -4.09
N LEU A 90 14.24 11.80 -3.36
CA LEU A 90 14.01 11.00 -2.14
C LEU A 90 13.14 9.74 -2.36
N VAL A 91 12.98 9.27 -3.59
CA VAL A 91 12.28 8.02 -3.89
C VAL A 91 13.09 6.83 -3.37
N LYS A 92 12.46 5.98 -2.57
CA LYS A 92 13.07 4.78 -1.99
C LYS A 92 12.46 3.50 -2.55
N GLN A 93 13.17 2.41 -2.41
CA GLN A 93 12.66 1.09 -2.72
C GLN A 93 11.47 0.75 -1.82
N ASN A 94 10.46 0.10 -2.37
CA ASN A 94 9.17 -0.23 -1.75
C ASN A 94 8.21 0.96 -1.54
N ASP A 95 8.55 2.18 -1.94
CA ASP A 95 7.57 3.27 -1.93
C ASP A 95 6.39 2.93 -2.86
N PRO A 96 5.14 3.06 -2.39
CA PRO A 96 3.96 2.82 -3.23
C PRO A 96 3.79 3.88 -4.31
N LEU A 97 3.38 3.44 -5.51
CA LEU A 97 2.85 4.30 -6.56
C LEU A 97 1.34 4.15 -6.63
N VAL A 98 0.62 5.27 -6.58
CA VAL A 98 -0.85 5.32 -6.58
C VAL A 98 -1.37 6.38 -7.54
N THR A 99 -2.63 6.23 -7.95
CA THR A 99 -3.44 7.27 -8.62
C THR A 99 -4.61 7.66 -7.73
N ALA A 100 -5.49 8.53 -8.25
CA ALA A 100 -6.78 8.84 -7.61
C ALA A 100 -7.68 7.60 -7.49
N ASP A 101 -7.60 6.68 -8.47
CA ASP A 101 -8.46 5.50 -8.58
C ASP A 101 -7.92 4.31 -7.75
N GLY A 102 -6.63 4.31 -7.42
CA GLY A 102 -6.07 3.24 -6.59
C GLY A 102 -4.57 3.01 -6.72
N VAL A 103 -4.16 1.83 -6.25
CA VAL A 103 -2.75 1.42 -6.24
C VAL A 103 -2.33 0.91 -7.61
N ILE A 104 -1.18 1.38 -8.10
CA ILE A 104 -0.52 0.90 -9.32
C ILE A 104 0.49 -0.20 -9.00
N GLY A 105 1.32 0.01 -7.96
CA GLY A 105 2.39 -0.90 -7.60
C GLY A 105 3.33 -0.31 -6.55
N ARG A 106 4.57 -0.80 -6.54
CA ARG A 106 5.62 -0.31 -5.63
C ARG A 106 6.94 -0.14 -6.35
N VAL A 107 7.77 0.77 -5.88
CA VAL A 107 9.11 0.98 -6.42
C VAL A 107 9.97 -0.27 -6.21
N LEU A 108 10.44 -0.86 -7.30
CA LEU A 108 11.32 -2.02 -7.32
C LEU A 108 12.79 -1.61 -7.20
N ARG A 109 13.19 -0.61 -7.98
CA ARG A 109 14.56 -0.07 -8.02
C ARG A 109 14.55 1.42 -8.26
N THR A 110 15.57 2.11 -7.75
CA THR A 110 15.76 3.55 -7.93
C THR A 110 17.13 3.81 -8.55
N ALA A 111 17.16 4.65 -9.58
CA ALA A 111 18.34 5.28 -10.14
C ALA A 111 18.41 6.76 -9.69
N PRO A 112 19.43 7.55 -10.05
CA PRO A 112 19.50 8.94 -9.62
C PRO A 112 18.27 9.77 -9.99
N THR A 113 17.82 9.72 -11.24
CA THR A 113 16.75 10.56 -11.80
C THR A 113 15.47 9.80 -12.13
N VAL A 114 15.50 8.47 -12.17
CA VAL A 114 14.36 7.63 -12.54
C VAL A 114 14.16 6.50 -11.54
N ALA A 115 12.95 5.95 -11.49
CA ALA A 115 12.67 4.75 -10.71
C ALA A 115 11.86 3.75 -11.54
N THR A 116 12.10 2.45 -11.27
CA THR A 116 11.34 1.34 -11.86
C THR A 116 10.32 0.87 -10.83
N VAL A 117 9.07 0.80 -11.21
CA VAL A 117 7.94 0.39 -10.38
C VAL A 117 7.47 -0.98 -10.84
N LEU A 118 7.32 -1.92 -9.92
CA LEU A 118 6.73 -3.23 -10.13
C LEU A 118 5.21 -3.08 -10.04
N LEU A 119 4.50 -3.50 -11.07
CA LEU A 119 3.05 -3.41 -11.13
C LEU A 119 2.39 -4.46 -10.24
N LEU A 120 1.15 -4.18 -9.83
CA LEU A 120 0.39 -5.12 -9.01
C LEU A 120 -0.01 -6.41 -9.77
N THR A 121 0.00 -6.39 -11.11
CA THR A 121 -0.24 -7.57 -11.97
C THR A 121 0.94 -8.51 -12.10
N ASP A 122 2.15 -8.06 -11.77
CA ASP A 122 3.35 -8.90 -11.82
C ASP A 122 3.25 -10.08 -10.87
N ILE A 123 3.75 -11.25 -11.30
CA ILE A 123 3.73 -12.50 -10.51
C ILE A 123 4.47 -12.39 -9.18
N ASN A 124 5.44 -11.48 -9.08
CA ASN A 124 6.20 -11.21 -7.86
C ASN A 124 5.56 -10.15 -6.97
N SER A 125 4.45 -9.55 -7.42
CA SER A 125 3.70 -8.57 -6.65
C SER A 125 2.81 -9.26 -5.62
N LYS A 126 2.96 -8.87 -4.35
CA LYS A 126 2.16 -9.38 -3.22
C LYS A 126 1.78 -8.19 -2.35
N ILE A 127 0.49 -7.91 -2.27
CA ILE A 127 -0.05 -6.77 -1.52
C ILE A 127 -1.01 -7.30 -0.45
N PRO A 128 -0.73 -7.04 0.84
CA PRO A 128 -1.66 -7.36 1.92
C PRO A 128 -2.90 -6.46 1.81
N VAL A 129 -4.08 -7.06 1.67
CA VAL A 129 -5.36 -6.36 1.50
C VAL A 129 -6.39 -6.84 2.50
N ILE A 130 -7.45 -6.05 2.66
CA ILE A 130 -8.66 -6.40 3.40
C ILE A 130 -9.88 -6.05 2.56
N GLY A 131 -10.94 -6.83 2.68
CA GLY A 131 -12.24 -6.48 2.13
C GLY A 131 -12.78 -5.20 2.80
N SER A 132 -13.34 -4.30 2.01
CA SER A 132 -13.87 -3.03 2.53
C SER A 132 -15.04 -3.23 3.49
N SER A 133 -15.92 -4.18 3.18
CA SER A 133 -17.13 -4.51 3.97
C SER A 133 -16.91 -5.71 4.88
N SER A 134 -16.43 -6.83 4.31
CA SER A 134 -16.22 -8.08 5.05
C SER A 134 -15.09 -8.01 6.08
N ARG A 135 -14.15 -7.08 5.93
CA ARG A 135 -12.92 -6.93 6.74
C ARG A 135 -12.03 -8.18 6.76
N ILE A 136 -12.25 -9.09 5.81
CA ILE A 136 -11.43 -10.29 5.65
C ILE A 136 -10.06 -9.92 5.10
N SER A 137 -9.02 -10.38 5.78
CA SER A 137 -7.63 -10.16 5.39
C SER A 137 -7.17 -11.23 4.41
N GLY A 138 -6.40 -10.84 3.41
CA GLY A 138 -5.78 -11.73 2.43
C GLY A 138 -4.55 -11.10 1.79
N VAL A 139 -3.93 -11.82 0.89
CA VAL A 139 -2.80 -11.35 0.09
C VAL A 139 -3.19 -11.37 -1.38
N LEU A 140 -3.20 -10.19 -1.99
CA LEU A 140 -3.44 -10.02 -3.40
C LEU A 140 -2.14 -10.26 -4.17
N CYS A 141 -2.17 -11.22 -5.10
CA CYS A 141 -1.02 -11.63 -5.92
C CYS A 141 -1.31 -11.34 -7.40
N GLY A 142 -0.33 -10.83 -8.11
CA GLY A 142 -0.38 -10.73 -9.56
C GLY A 142 -0.27 -12.12 -10.22
N ARG A 143 -0.78 -12.25 -11.44
CA ARG A 143 -0.73 -13.48 -12.22
C ARG A 143 0.17 -13.38 -13.47
N GLY A 144 0.66 -12.18 -13.79
CA GLY A 144 1.45 -11.94 -14.98
C GLY A 144 0.63 -11.90 -16.29
N ASP A 145 -0.71 -11.87 -16.19
CA ASP A 145 -1.61 -11.79 -17.34
C ASP A 145 -2.11 -10.36 -17.63
N ASN A 146 -1.54 -9.37 -16.94
CA ASN A 146 -1.82 -7.94 -17.04
C ASN A 146 -3.28 -7.51 -16.76
N SER A 147 -4.14 -8.43 -16.38
CA SER A 147 -5.57 -8.13 -16.21
C SER A 147 -6.19 -8.68 -14.95
N THR A 148 -5.70 -9.82 -14.43
CA THR A 148 -6.32 -10.48 -13.28
C THR A 148 -5.36 -10.63 -12.11
N LEU A 149 -5.93 -10.60 -10.93
CA LEU A 149 -5.25 -10.77 -9.66
C LEU A 149 -5.87 -11.94 -8.91
N GLU A 150 -5.08 -12.60 -8.11
CA GLU A 150 -5.51 -13.71 -7.26
C GLU A 150 -5.43 -13.28 -5.80
N LEU A 151 -6.55 -13.40 -5.07
CA LEU A 151 -6.58 -13.15 -3.64
C LEU A 151 -6.43 -14.48 -2.89
N ARG A 152 -5.33 -14.61 -2.16
CA ARG A 152 -4.93 -15.84 -1.46
C ARG A 152 -5.17 -15.76 0.05
N TYR A 153 -5.21 -16.94 0.67
CA TYR A 153 -5.35 -17.15 2.13
C TYR A 153 -6.71 -16.71 2.68
N ILE A 154 -7.78 -16.83 1.89
CA ILE A 154 -9.14 -16.53 2.32
C ILE A 154 -9.80 -17.84 2.81
N PRO A 155 -10.18 -17.97 4.08
CA PRO A 155 -10.84 -19.18 4.60
C PRO A 155 -12.15 -19.46 3.86
N GLN A 156 -12.53 -20.74 3.72
CA GLN A 156 -13.76 -21.13 3.01
C GLN A 156 -15.06 -20.58 3.62
N ASN A 157 -15.06 -20.31 4.93
CA ASN A 157 -16.20 -19.74 5.66
C ASN A 157 -16.23 -18.22 5.63
N ALA A 158 -15.29 -17.55 4.92
CA ALA A 158 -15.24 -16.10 4.86
C ALA A 158 -16.46 -15.53 4.12
N PRO A 159 -17.10 -14.45 4.64
CA PRO A 159 -18.27 -13.82 4.01
C PRO A 159 -17.90 -12.87 2.87
N LEU A 160 -16.84 -13.16 2.11
CA LEU A 160 -16.41 -12.37 0.97
C LEU A 160 -17.38 -12.56 -0.20
N ARG A 161 -17.73 -11.47 -0.88
CA ARG A 161 -18.68 -11.47 -2.01
C ARG A 161 -18.05 -10.90 -3.27
N ALA A 162 -18.52 -11.35 -4.43
CA ALA A 162 -18.20 -10.71 -5.70
C ALA A 162 -18.72 -9.25 -5.69
N GLY A 163 -17.96 -8.35 -6.32
CA GLY A 163 -18.23 -6.91 -6.32
C GLY A 163 -17.63 -6.16 -5.13
N GLU A 164 -17.13 -6.83 -4.10
CA GLU A 164 -16.51 -6.16 -2.96
C GLU A 164 -15.15 -5.53 -3.35
N THR A 165 -14.93 -4.30 -2.89
CA THR A 165 -13.66 -3.59 -3.08
C THR A 165 -12.62 -4.06 -2.06
N LEU A 166 -11.42 -4.35 -2.54
CA LEU A 166 -10.26 -4.67 -1.72
C LEU A 166 -9.43 -3.43 -1.50
N VAL A 167 -9.08 -3.17 -0.25
CA VAL A 167 -8.24 -2.03 0.14
C VAL A 167 -6.98 -2.52 0.84
N THR A 168 -5.91 -1.74 0.80
CA THR A 168 -4.66 -2.06 1.50
C THR A 168 -4.88 -2.20 3.00
N SER A 169 -4.29 -3.21 3.62
CA SER A 169 -4.43 -3.47 5.06
C SER A 169 -3.52 -2.60 5.93
N GLY A 170 -2.46 -2.02 5.36
CA GLY A 170 -1.39 -1.35 6.12
C GLY A 170 -0.37 -2.31 6.75
N LEU A 171 -0.57 -3.63 6.65
CA LEU A 171 0.38 -4.63 7.11
C LEU A 171 1.70 -4.54 6.31
N ALA A 172 2.81 -4.91 6.94
CA ALA A 172 4.16 -4.77 6.40
C ALA A 172 4.66 -3.32 6.21
N GLY A 173 3.84 -2.29 6.49
CA GLY A 173 4.28 -0.88 6.48
C GLY A 173 4.68 -0.31 5.11
N ILE A 174 4.45 -1.06 4.00
CA ILE A 174 4.75 -0.63 2.64
C ILE A 174 3.65 0.30 2.11
N PHE A 175 2.40 -0.08 2.31
CA PHE A 175 1.25 0.68 1.83
C PHE A 175 0.51 1.35 3.00
N PRO A 176 0.06 2.60 2.86
CA PRO A 176 -0.91 3.17 3.78
C PRO A 176 -2.16 2.28 3.85
N LYS A 177 -2.82 2.23 4.99
CA LYS A 177 -4.07 1.50 5.14
C LYS A 177 -5.22 2.22 4.42
N GLY A 178 -6.07 1.45 3.71
CA GLY A 178 -7.32 1.95 3.15
C GLY A 178 -7.25 2.44 1.70
N LEU A 179 -6.11 2.26 1.00
CA LEU A 179 -6.04 2.59 -0.43
C LEU A 179 -6.79 1.54 -1.25
N PRO A 180 -7.67 1.93 -2.19
CA PRO A 180 -8.34 1.00 -3.08
C PRO A 180 -7.33 0.32 -4.01
N VAL A 181 -7.49 -0.99 -4.25
CA VAL A 181 -6.55 -1.78 -5.06
C VAL A 181 -7.27 -2.51 -6.18
N ALA A 182 -8.29 -3.29 -5.83
CA ALA A 182 -8.96 -4.18 -6.77
C ALA A 182 -10.41 -4.43 -6.36
N GLN A 183 -11.20 -4.93 -7.27
CA GLN A 183 -12.56 -5.41 -7.01
C GLN A 183 -12.64 -6.92 -7.19
N VAL A 184 -13.29 -7.60 -6.27
CA VAL A 184 -13.53 -9.05 -6.34
C VAL A 184 -14.43 -9.35 -7.52
N GLN A 185 -13.95 -10.20 -8.44
CA GLN A 185 -14.71 -10.63 -9.62
C GLN A 185 -15.46 -11.93 -9.36
N THR A 186 -14.74 -12.97 -8.93
CA THR A 186 -15.31 -14.30 -8.66
C THR A 186 -14.81 -14.84 -7.33
N VAL A 187 -15.68 -15.58 -6.65
CA VAL A 187 -15.38 -16.29 -5.41
C VAL A 187 -15.83 -17.73 -5.61
N GLU A 188 -14.88 -18.65 -5.72
CA GLU A 188 -15.12 -20.07 -5.95
C GLU A 188 -14.67 -20.89 -4.74
N ARG A 189 -15.51 -21.86 -4.34
CA ARG A 189 -15.16 -22.82 -3.33
C ARG A 189 -14.49 -24.02 -3.99
N SER A 190 -13.47 -24.54 -3.33
CA SER A 190 -12.79 -25.77 -3.77
C SER A 190 -13.00 -26.85 -2.74
N ASP A 191 -13.39 -28.03 -3.16
CA ASP A 191 -13.58 -29.18 -2.26
C ASP A 191 -12.23 -29.75 -1.76
N ILE A 192 -11.13 -29.35 -2.40
CA ILE A 192 -9.79 -29.86 -2.11
C ILE A 192 -8.96 -28.86 -1.28
N SER A 193 -9.25 -27.57 -1.39
CA SER A 193 -8.48 -26.49 -0.73
C SER A 193 -9.17 -26.01 0.55
N LEU A 194 -8.39 -25.64 1.56
CA LEU A 194 -8.88 -24.98 2.76
C LEU A 194 -9.23 -23.50 2.53
N PHE A 195 -8.85 -22.97 1.37
CA PHE A 195 -9.02 -21.57 1.01
C PHE A 195 -9.93 -21.43 -0.21
N LEU A 196 -10.63 -20.30 -0.26
CA LEU A 196 -11.38 -19.89 -1.45
C LEU A 196 -10.43 -19.56 -2.60
N ASN A 197 -10.84 -19.88 -3.83
CA ASN A 197 -10.21 -19.38 -5.05
C ASN A 197 -10.90 -18.07 -5.44
N VAL A 198 -10.22 -16.94 -5.24
CA VAL A 198 -10.79 -15.61 -5.45
C VAL A 198 -10.01 -14.87 -6.52
N ARG A 199 -10.71 -14.43 -7.56
CA ARG A 199 -10.16 -13.56 -8.60
C ARG A 199 -10.64 -12.14 -8.41
N ALA A 200 -9.76 -11.19 -8.67
CA ALA A 200 -10.05 -9.77 -8.58
C ALA A 200 -9.50 -9.02 -9.81
N LEU A 201 -10.11 -7.90 -10.11
CA LEU A 201 -9.66 -6.98 -11.17
C LEU A 201 -9.06 -5.73 -10.54
N PRO A 202 -7.93 -5.22 -11.06
CA PRO A 202 -7.41 -3.91 -10.69
C PRO A 202 -8.47 -2.83 -10.88
N LEU A 203 -8.51 -1.85 -9.98
CA LEU A 203 -9.36 -0.67 -10.15
C LEU A 203 -8.76 0.35 -11.13
N VAL A 204 -7.44 0.31 -11.28
CA VAL A 204 -6.68 1.20 -12.18
C VAL A 204 -6.37 0.47 -13.48
N ASP A 205 -6.55 1.15 -14.61
CA ASP A 205 -6.05 0.65 -15.88
C ASP A 205 -4.53 0.86 -15.97
N LEU A 206 -3.78 -0.21 -15.69
CA LEU A 206 -2.32 -0.18 -15.59
C LEU A 206 -1.60 0.06 -16.92
N ARG A 207 -2.32 -0.08 -18.05
CA ARG A 207 -1.75 0.12 -19.39
C ARG A 207 -1.70 1.59 -19.80
N ASN A 208 -2.65 2.37 -19.29
CA ASN A 208 -2.86 3.75 -19.68
C ASN A 208 -2.49 4.74 -18.56
N VAL A 209 -1.62 4.34 -17.63
CA VAL A 209 -1.16 5.24 -16.56
C VAL A 209 -0.13 6.21 -17.12
N GLU A 210 -0.41 7.50 -17.07
CA GLU A 210 0.49 8.57 -17.47
C GLU A 210 1.15 9.27 -16.28
N GLU A 211 0.40 9.41 -15.17
CA GLU A 211 0.83 10.15 -13.99
C GLU A 211 0.43 9.39 -12.70
N GLY A 212 1.15 9.67 -11.63
CA GLY A 212 0.85 9.09 -10.32
C GLY A 212 1.51 9.83 -9.17
N LEU A 213 1.24 9.34 -7.97
CA LEU A 213 1.84 9.84 -6.73
C LEU A 213 2.66 8.72 -6.10
N ILE A 214 3.93 8.98 -5.87
CA ILE A 214 4.74 8.13 -4.98
C ILE A 214 4.50 8.59 -3.56
N LEU A 215 4.16 7.62 -2.69
CA LEU A 215 3.97 7.84 -1.27
C LEU A 215 5.23 7.42 -0.53
N HIS A 216 5.88 8.38 0.12
CA HIS A 216 7.07 8.12 0.92
C HIS A 216 6.71 8.21 2.41
N ARG A 217 7.07 7.15 3.16
CA ARG A 217 6.86 7.10 4.60
C ARG A 217 7.85 8.02 5.31
N LEU A 218 7.35 9.05 5.99
CA LEU A 218 8.14 9.83 6.91
C LEU A 218 8.30 9.00 8.20
N LEU A 219 9.43 8.33 8.33
CA LEU A 219 9.81 7.76 9.62
C LEU A 219 10.22 8.93 10.51
N PRO A 220 9.76 9.01 11.78
CA PRO A 220 10.39 9.89 12.73
C PRO A 220 11.88 9.55 12.74
N GLU A 221 12.75 10.56 12.68
CA GLU A 221 14.18 10.33 12.90
C GLU A 221 14.32 9.52 14.19
N PRO A 222 15.14 8.44 14.21
CA PRO A 222 15.44 7.78 15.45
C PRO A 222 16.02 8.86 16.36
N VAL A 223 15.32 9.17 17.45
CA VAL A 223 15.92 9.91 18.56
C VAL A 223 17.08 9.03 18.96
N LEU A 224 18.30 9.41 18.61
CA LEU A 224 19.50 8.82 19.18
C LEU A 224 19.36 9.09 20.68
N GLU A 225 18.94 8.08 21.41
CA GLU A 225 19.06 8.11 22.86
C GLU A 225 20.54 8.41 23.10
N ASP A 226 20.77 9.58 23.70
CA ASP A 226 22.07 10.05 24.10
C ASP A 226 22.63 8.98 25.07
N ASP A 227 23.60 8.19 24.63
CA ASP A 227 24.31 7.15 25.41
C ASP A 227 25.03 7.74 26.64
N SER A 228 24.76 9.00 26.99
CA SER A 228 25.31 9.70 28.15
C SER A 228 24.66 9.35 29.49
N ILE A 229 23.67 8.44 29.52
CA ILE A 229 23.05 7.96 30.77
C ILE A 229 23.38 6.47 30.97
N LEU A 230 24.66 6.11 30.90
CA LEU A 230 25.11 4.93 31.60
C LEU A 230 25.46 5.35 33.04
N PRO A 231 24.86 4.77 34.06
CA PRO A 231 25.25 5.05 35.44
C PRO A 231 26.73 4.66 35.65
N GLU A 232 27.53 5.60 36.19
CA GLU A 232 28.97 5.49 36.49
C GLU A 232 29.34 4.45 37.57
N ASP A 233 28.46 3.50 37.90
CA ASP A 233 28.66 2.61 39.07
C ASP A 233 29.24 1.22 38.74
N GLN A 234 30.13 1.09 37.75
CA GLN A 234 30.94 -0.14 37.60
C GLN A 234 32.37 0.11 37.14
N LYS A 235 33.01 1.14 37.67
CA LYS A 235 34.45 1.27 37.63
C LYS A 235 35.01 1.28 39.06
N GLU A 236 35.05 0.13 39.67
CA GLU A 236 36.03 -0.16 40.73
C GLU A 236 35.89 -1.63 41.12
N THR A 237 36.80 -2.47 40.67
CA THR A 237 37.52 -3.47 41.43
C THR A 237 38.26 -4.42 40.48
N GLY A 238 39.57 -4.44 40.54
CA GLY A 238 40.32 -5.52 39.91
C GLY A 238 41.68 -5.15 39.35
N SER A 239 42.43 -4.31 40.09
CA SER A 239 43.87 -4.32 39.94
C SER A 239 44.44 -5.55 40.66
N ALA A 240 45.00 -6.47 39.92
CA ALA A 240 46.02 -7.37 40.41
C ALA A 240 46.85 -7.93 39.25
N ASP A 241 47.97 -7.34 39.03
CA ASP A 241 49.20 -7.87 38.49
C ASP A 241 49.73 -8.93 39.45
N PRO A 242 50.79 -9.71 39.21
CA PRO A 242 51.43 -10.24 38.00
C PRO A 242 51.82 -11.72 38.11
N LYS A 243 52.38 -12.29 37.10
CA LYS A 243 53.64 -13.09 37.13
C LYS A 243 53.86 -13.90 35.86
N LYS A 244 54.88 -13.51 35.11
CA LYS A 244 55.66 -14.46 34.30
C LYS A 244 56.23 -15.57 35.20
N PRO A 245 56.36 -16.81 34.66
CA PRO A 245 57.73 -17.19 34.24
C PRO A 245 57.87 -18.12 33.03
N GLN A 246 58.88 -17.83 32.26
CA GLN A 246 59.96 -18.69 31.74
C GLN A 246 59.66 -19.96 30.91
N LYS A 247 60.16 -19.87 29.69
CA LYS A 247 60.96 -20.80 28.87
C LYS A 247 61.18 -22.22 29.36
N LYS A 248 60.97 -23.17 28.41
CA LYS A 248 61.88 -24.30 28.03
C LYS A 248 61.33 -24.86 26.73
N SER A 249 61.95 -24.74 25.55
CA SER A 249 63.11 -25.45 24.97
C SER A 249 62.82 -26.95 24.73
N GLY A 250 62.88 -27.37 23.49
CA GLY A 250 63.10 -28.79 23.09
C GLY A 250 62.20 -29.14 21.91
N ALA A 251 62.66 -28.97 20.75
CA ALA A 251 63.54 -29.74 19.90
C ALA A 251 62.86 -30.87 19.11
N LYS A 252 62.92 -30.70 17.76
CA LYS A 252 63.15 -31.69 16.72
C LYS A 252 62.20 -32.87 16.52
N LYS A 253 61.62 -33.09 15.37
CA LYS A 253 62.23 -33.71 14.18
C LYS A 253 61.19 -34.15 13.17
N LYS A 254 61.50 -33.85 11.95
CA LYS A 254 61.43 -34.70 10.72
C LYS A 254 60.08 -34.99 10.04
N ALA A 255 59.95 -34.48 8.85
CA ALA A 255 59.31 -35.10 7.71
C ALA A 255 60.08 -36.39 7.31
N PRO A 256 59.60 -37.27 6.43
CA PRO A 256 59.14 -36.95 5.09
C PRO A 256 58.03 -37.87 4.49
N ALA A 257 57.47 -37.41 3.37
CA ALA A 257 57.24 -38.04 2.06
C ALA A 257 56.32 -39.24 1.86
N ALA A 258 55.50 -39.01 0.84
CA ALA A 258 55.17 -39.86 -0.28
C ALA A 258 54.13 -40.98 -0.10
N GLY A 259 53.18 -40.94 -1.02
CA GLY A 259 52.20 -41.89 -1.43
C GLY A 259 51.10 -41.19 -2.20
#